data_f98642bdeb5c91aa8895881a2e72b952
#
_entry.id   f98642bdeb5c91aa8895881a2e72b952
#
_cell.length_a   1.000
_cell.length_b   1.000
_cell.length_c   1.000
_cell.angle_alpha   90.00
_cell.angle_beta   90.00
_cell.angle_gamma   90.00
#
_symmetry.space_group_name_H-M   'P 1'
#
loop_
_entity.id
_entity.type
_entity.pdbx_description
1 polymer ?
#
loop_
_entity_poly.entity_id
_entity_poly.type
_entity_poly.pdbx_seq_one_letter_code
_entity_poly.pdbx_strand_id
1 'polypeptide(L)'
;MLEERNREDYLADVDAFRKYVEEIGYAENSPLGDAMGYYLNGGDDFFTFLKCGDIPIDNNLTEQTCKMFATNRRGFLFCRNDDGARAASILTTVIKTAEENGLYPDEYLTYVFSHAYNTSASKLMPWSEGIRDNPKLLIRKKG
;
A
#
# COMPACT_ATOMS: atom_id res chain seq x y z
N MET A 1 0.10 -19.67 -5.56
CA MET A 1 0.97 -18.59 -5.03
C MET A 1 1.37 -18.80 -3.57
N LEU A 2 0.46 -18.99 -2.59
CA LEU A 2 0.83 -19.24 -1.19
C LEU A 2 1.54 -20.60 -1.00
N GLU A 3 1.06 -21.66 -1.64
CA GLU A 3 1.68 -22.98 -1.64
C GLU A 3 3.11 -22.96 -2.17
N GLU A 4 3.37 -22.18 -3.20
CA GLU A 4 4.69 -22.03 -3.80
C GLU A 4 5.66 -21.25 -2.90
N ARG A 5 5.17 -20.25 -2.17
CA ARG A 5 5.96 -19.51 -1.17
C ARG A 5 6.30 -20.34 0.07
N ASN A 6 5.47 -21.33 0.39
CA ASN A 6 5.62 -22.20 1.55
C ASN A 6 6.20 -23.57 1.19
N ARG A 7 6.88 -23.71 0.05
CA ARG A 7 7.63 -24.92 -0.28
C ARG A 7 8.71 -25.14 0.78
N GLU A 8 8.92 -26.40 1.11
CA GLU A 8 9.88 -26.80 2.16
C GLU A 8 11.30 -26.28 1.90
N ASP A 9 11.72 -26.24 0.63
CA ASP A 9 13.03 -25.69 0.24
C ASP A 9 13.14 -24.20 0.53
N TYR A 10 12.12 -23.38 0.23
CA TYR A 10 12.15 -21.94 0.54
C TYR A 10 12.14 -21.67 2.05
N LEU A 11 11.36 -22.42 2.80
CA LEU A 11 11.33 -22.25 4.25
C LEU A 11 12.67 -22.65 4.87
N ALA A 12 13.30 -23.73 4.38
CA ALA A 12 14.64 -24.14 4.81
C ALA A 12 15.70 -23.08 4.49
N ASP A 13 15.64 -22.42 3.32
CA ASP A 13 16.53 -21.33 2.96
C ASP A 13 16.35 -20.11 3.85
N VAL A 14 15.11 -19.75 4.18
CA VAL A 14 14.79 -18.65 5.12
C VAL A 14 15.36 -18.94 6.50
N ASP A 15 15.18 -20.14 7.01
CA ASP A 15 15.70 -20.55 8.32
C ASP A 15 17.22 -20.60 8.34
N ALA A 16 17.84 -21.10 7.28
CA ALA A 16 19.30 -21.08 7.11
C ALA A 16 19.86 -19.67 7.07
N PHE A 17 19.20 -18.76 6.37
CA PHE A 17 19.58 -17.35 6.32
C PHE A 17 19.47 -16.67 7.68
N ARG A 18 18.38 -16.89 8.42
CA ARG A 18 18.18 -16.37 9.77
C ARG A 18 19.32 -16.81 10.69
N LYS A 19 19.59 -18.10 10.70
CA LYS A 19 20.69 -18.66 11.50
C LYS A 19 22.03 -18.08 11.13
N TYR A 20 22.31 -17.91 9.85
CA TYR A 20 23.54 -17.28 9.37
C TYR A 20 23.68 -15.85 9.87
N VAL A 21 22.58 -15.04 9.84
CA VAL A 21 22.61 -13.66 10.31
C VAL A 21 22.82 -13.56 11.83
N GLU A 22 22.27 -14.51 12.59
CA GLU A 22 22.46 -14.56 14.05
C GLU A 22 23.88 -14.97 14.46
N GLU A 23 24.53 -15.82 13.65
CA GLU A 23 25.85 -16.36 13.92
C GLU A 23 27.00 -15.49 13.37
N ILE A 24 26.73 -14.67 12.36
CA ILE A 24 27.77 -13.84 11.74
C ILE A 24 28.23 -12.71 12.65
N GLY A 25 29.53 -12.62 12.90
CA GLY A 25 30.12 -11.51 13.61
C GLY A 25 30.20 -10.26 12.73
N TYR A 26 29.77 -9.13 13.22
CA TYR A 26 29.86 -7.83 12.55
C TYR A 26 30.22 -6.70 13.52
N ALA A 27 30.83 -5.63 12.99
CA ALA A 27 31.10 -4.43 13.76
C ALA A 27 29.82 -3.58 13.85
N GLU A 28 29.37 -3.23 15.05
CA GLU A 28 28.13 -2.48 15.28
C GLU A 28 28.06 -1.15 14.51
N ASN A 29 29.19 -0.45 14.38
CA ASN A 29 29.28 0.84 13.69
C ASN A 29 29.78 0.69 12.25
N SER A 30 29.23 -0.25 11.50
CA SER A 30 29.58 -0.49 10.10
C SER A 30 28.33 -0.57 9.24
N PRO A 31 28.42 -0.33 7.91
CA PRO A 31 27.28 -0.53 7.02
C PRO A 31 26.66 -1.93 7.10
N LEU A 32 27.48 -2.94 7.36
CA LEU A 32 26.99 -4.30 7.60
C LEU A 32 26.26 -4.39 8.94
N GLY A 33 26.77 -3.78 10.00
CA GLY A 33 26.13 -3.72 11.31
C GLY A 33 24.76 -3.04 11.25
N ASP A 34 24.66 -1.92 10.53
CA ASP A 34 23.40 -1.22 10.30
C ASP A 34 22.37 -2.11 9.57
N ALA A 35 22.80 -2.81 8.51
CA ALA A 35 21.94 -3.72 7.76
C ALA A 35 21.47 -4.91 8.60
N MET A 36 22.37 -5.51 9.39
CA MET A 36 22.03 -6.61 10.29
C MET A 36 21.12 -6.17 11.42
N GLY A 37 21.37 -5.00 12.01
CA GLY A 37 20.50 -4.41 13.01
C GLY A 37 19.09 -4.15 12.49
N TYR A 38 18.96 -3.62 11.26
CA TYR A 38 17.67 -3.45 10.61
C TYR A 38 16.95 -4.78 10.41
N TYR A 39 17.63 -5.80 9.92
CA TYR A 39 17.07 -7.13 9.72
C TYR A 39 16.62 -7.78 11.03
N LEU A 40 17.47 -7.78 12.06
CA LEU A 40 17.16 -8.37 13.35
C LEU A 40 16.01 -7.66 14.06
N ASN A 41 15.93 -6.33 13.96
CA ASN A 41 14.83 -5.55 14.52
C ASN A 41 13.49 -5.81 13.80
N GLY A 42 13.52 -6.00 12.50
CA GLY A 42 12.30 -6.34 11.70
C GLY A 42 11.85 -7.79 11.88
N GLY A 43 12.78 -8.70 12.16
CA GLY A 43 12.50 -10.09 12.53
C GLY A 43 11.45 -10.76 11.63
N ASP A 44 10.38 -11.24 12.24
CA ASP A 44 9.30 -11.96 11.56
C ASP A 44 8.46 -11.11 10.62
N ASP A 45 8.49 -9.80 10.74
CA ASP A 45 7.68 -8.90 9.89
C ASP A 45 8.15 -8.96 8.43
N PHE A 46 9.45 -9.18 8.19
CA PHE A 46 9.98 -9.38 6.83
C PHE A 46 9.43 -10.61 6.13
N PHE A 47 8.92 -11.59 6.89
CA PHE A 47 8.42 -12.84 6.36
C PHE A 47 6.89 -12.96 6.41
N THR A 48 6.20 -11.84 6.67
CA THR A 48 4.73 -11.82 6.73
C THR A 48 4.09 -12.26 5.40
N PHE A 49 4.75 -12.02 4.26
CA PHE A 49 4.32 -12.49 2.95
C PHE A 49 4.25 -14.02 2.81
N LEU A 50 4.97 -14.76 3.66
CA LEU A 50 4.87 -16.23 3.73
C LEU A 50 3.57 -16.68 4.40
N LYS A 51 2.97 -15.84 5.24
CA LYS A 51 1.74 -16.17 5.99
C LYS A 51 0.47 -15.87 5.19
N CYS A 52 0.55 -14.97 4.21
CA CYS A 52 -0.60 -14.56 3.41
C CYS A 52 -0.23 -14.41 1.93
N GLY A 53 -0.96 -15.13 1.07
CA GLY A 53 -0.72 -15.12 -0.39
C GLY A 53 -1.01 -13.79 -1.08
N ASP A 54 -1.82 -12.94 -0.45
CA ASP A 54 -2.23 -11.65 -1.01
C ASP A 54 -1.22 -10.53 -0.73
N ILE A 55 -0.27 -10.75 0.18
CA ILE A 55 0.79 -9.79 0.45
C ILE A 55 1.86 -9.90 -0.64
N PRO A 56 2.11 -8.84 -1.43
CA PRO A 56 3.17 -8.84 -2.43
C PRO A 56 4.55 -8.89 -1.76
N ILE A 57 5.54 -9.48 -2.44
CA ILE A 57 6.94 -9.50 -1.97
C ILE A 57 7.60 -8.15 -2.20
N ASP A 58 7.13 -7.42 -3.20
CA ASP A 58 7.66 -6.12 -3.59
C ASP A 58 6.81 -4.96 -3.03
N ASN A 59 7.36 -3.76 -3.11
CA ASN A 59 6.72 -2.53 -2.67
C ASN A 59 6.20 -1.68 -3.84
N ASN A 60 6.04 -2.26 -5.02
CA ASN A 60 5.68 -1.54 -6.24
C ASN A 60 4.40 -0.72 -6.11
N LEU A 61 3.38 -1.24 -5.44
CA LEU A 61 2.11 -0.55 -5.25
C LEU A 61 2.28 0.72 -4.41
N THR A 62 3.03 0.62 -3.30
CA THR A 62 3.34 1.77 -2.44
C THR A 62 4.20 2.79 -3.18
N GLU A 63 5.21 2.33 -3.92
CA GLU A 63 6.06 3.21 -4.73
C GLU A 63 5.28 3.97 -5.81
N GLN A 64 4.37 3.31 -6.50
CA GLN A 64 3.51 3.96 -7.50
C GLN A 64 2.63 5.03 -6.85
N THR A 65 2.10 4.78 -5.66
CA THR A 65 1.32 5.76 -4.90
C THR A 65 2.19 6.95 -4.50
N CYS A 66 3.40 6.71 -4.00
CA CYS A 66 4.36 7.76 -3.66
C CYS A 66 4.80 8.58 -4.89
N LYS A 67 5.02 7.94 -6.04
CA LYS A 67 5.35 8.62 -7.31
C LYS A 67 4.28 9.60 -7.74
N MET A 68 3.00 9.30 -7.47
CA MET A 68 1.91 10.20 -7.76
C MET A 68 2.00 11.50 -6.96
N PHE A 69 2.34 11.44 -5.66
CA PHE A 69 2.59 12.64 -4.86
C PHE A 69 3.76 13.47 -5.43
N ALA A 70 4.85 12.81 -5.81
CA ALA A 70 5.99 13.49 -6.41
C ALA A 70 5.65 14.15 -7.75
N THR A 71 4.82 13.51 -8.56
CA THR A 71 4.36 14.05 -9.85
C THR A 71 3.40 15.22 -9.65
N ASN A 72 2.44 15.09 -8.75
CA ASN A 72 1.47 16.13 -8.43
C ASN A 72 2.17 17.37 -7.85
N ARG A 73 3.24 17.19 -7.06
CA ARG A 73 4.05 18.30 -6.56
C ARG A 73 4.64 19.16 -7.67
N ARG A 74 4.95 18.60 -8.84
CA ARG A 74 5.39 19.38 -10.01
C ARG A 74 4.27 20.23 -10.60
N GLY A 75 3.00 19.81 -10.47
CA GLY A 75 1.84 20.55 -10.98
C GLY A 75 1.39 21.68 -10.04
N PHE A 76 1.34 21.43 -8.72
CA PHE A 76 0.86 22.46 -7.77
C PHE A 76 1.99 23.24 -7.09
N LEU A 77 3.24 22.93 -7.32
CA LEU A 77 4.45 23.53 -6.74
C LEU A 77 4.56 23.39 -5.21
N PHE A 78 3.51 23.66 -4.41
CA PHE A 78 3.51 23.55 -2.95
C PHE A 78 2.12 23.30 -2.36
N CYS A 79 2.07 22.63 -1.23
CA CYS A 79 1.04 22.83 -0.22
C CYS A 79 1.52 23.97 0.67
N ARG A 80 0.88 25.14 0.61
CA ARG A 80 1.34 26.36 1.30
C ARG A 80 1.49 26.23 2.81
N ASN A 81 0.82 25.25 3.43
CA ASN A 81 0.80 24.97 4.85
C ASN A 81 0.48 23.49 5.10
N ASP A 82 0.56 23.08 6.35
CA ASP A 82 0.30 21.71 6.77
C ASP A 82 -1.14 21.27 6.47
N ASP A 83 -2.12 22.17 6.57
CA ASP A 83 -3.52 21.89 6.24
C ASP A 83 -3.70 21.54 4.77
N GLY A 84 -3.04 22.29 3.88
CA GLY A 84 -3.03 22.01 2.45
C GLY A 84 -2.37 20.67 2.12
N ALA A 85 -1.26 20.35 2.79
CA ALA A 85 -0.59 19.06 2.64
C ALA A 85 -1.48 17.91 3.12
N ARG A 86 -2.15 18.09 4.26
CA ARG A 86 -3.09 17.12 4.81
C ARG A 86 -4.29 16.90 3.88
N ALA A 87 -4.87 17.98 3.37
CA ALA A 87 -5.99 17.90 2.43
C ALA A 87 -5.60 17.15 1.14
N ALA A 88 -4.45 17.46 0.56
CA ALA A 88 -3.92 16.79 -0.62
C ALA A 88 -3.68 15.29 -0.35
N SER A 89 -3.14 14.94 0.82
CA SER A 89 -2.92 13.56 1.24
C SER A 89 -4.24 12.78 1.34
N ILE A 90 -5.26 13.36 1.99
CA ILE A 90 -6.58 12.74 2.13
C ILE A 90 -7.20 12.51 0.74
N LEU A 91 -7.24 13.53 -0.11
CA LEU A 91 -7.83 13.42 -1.44
C LEU A 91 -7.10 12.36 -2.30
N THR A 92 -5.77 12.35 -2.24
CA THR A 92 -4.97 11.36 -2.97
C THR A 92 -5.27 9.94 -2.48
N THR A 93 -5.39 9.74 -1.17
CA THR A 93 -5.75 8.45 -0.59
C THR A 93 -7.12 8.00 -1.08
N VAL A 94 -8.11 8.89 -1.06
CA VAL A 94 -9.48 8.59 -1.52
C VAL A 94 -9.49 8.22 -3.01
N ILE A 95 -8.79 9.00 -3.85
CA ILE A 95 -8.67 8.74 -5.29
C ILE A 95 -8.03 7.37 -5.56
N LYS A 96 -6.90 7.08 -4.91
CA LYS A 96 -6.21 5.80 -5.10
C LYS A 96 -7.03 4.62 -4.62
N THR A 97 -7.69 4.75 -3.48
CA THR A 97 -8.57 3.69 -2.98
C THR A 97 -9.75 3.45 -3.93
N ALA A 98 -10.29 4.49 -4.55
CA ALA A 98 -11.33 4.35 -5.57
C ALA A 98 -10.81 3.59 -6.80
N GLU A 99 -9.65 3.96 -7.35
CA GLU A 99 -9.00 3.27 -8.47
C GLU A 99 -8.77 1.78 -8.17
N GLU A 100 -8.23 1.46 -7.00
CA GLU A 100 -7.97 0.08 -6.56
C GLU A 100 -9.25 -0.75 -6.40
N ASN A 101 -10.38 -0.10 -6.09
CA ASN A 101 -11.69 -0.74 -6.06
C ASN A 101 -12.41 -0.74 -7.43
N GLY A 102 -11.71 -0.35 -8.50
CA GLY A 102 -12.24 -0.38 -9.87
C GLY A 102 -13.28 0.70 -10.15
N LEU A 103 -13.22 1.83 -9.43
CA LEU A 103 -14.12 2.97 -9.62
C LEU A 103 -13.45 4.04 -10.49
N TYR A 104 -14.27 4.79 -11.25
CA TYR A 104 -13.82 6.04 -11.85
C TYR A 104 -13.70 7.11 -10.77
N PRO A 105 -12.50 7.65 -10.48
CA PRO A 105 -12.28 8.54 -9.34
C PRO A 105 -13.10 9.83 -9.38
N ASP A 106 -13.26 10.43 -10.55
CA ASP A 106 -14.03 11.65 -10.80
C ASP A 106 -15.53 11.45 -10.54
N GLU A 107 -16.11 10.38 -11.06
CA GLU A 107 -17.50 10.02 -10.85
C GLU A 107 -17.74 9.65 -9.38
N TYR A 108 -16.81 8.90 -8.79
CA TYR A 108 -16.88 8.54 -7.39
C TYR A 108 -16.80 9.75 -6.46
N LEU A 109 -15.88 10.68 -6.69
CA LEU A 109 -15.78 11.92 -5.91
C LEU A 109 -17.03 12.77 -6.07
N THR A 110 -17.55 12.91 -7.29
CA THR A 110 -18.81 13.62 -7.55
C THR A 110 -19.96 13.01 -6.77
N TYR A 111 -20.04 11.68 -6.76
CA TYR A 111 -21.04 10.95 -5.97
C TYR A 111 -20.89 11.21 -4.46
N VAL A 112 -19.67 11.06 -3.95
CA VAL A 112 -19.37 11.30 -2.52
C VAL A 112 -19.75 12.70 -2.10
N PHE A 113 -19.32 13.74 -2.82
CA PHE A 113 -19.65 15.12 -2.49
C PHE A 113 -21.14 15.41 -2.56
N SER A 114 -21.86 14.78 -3.49
CA SER A 114 -23.31 14.96 -3.61
C SER A 114 -24.10 14.30 -2.48
N HIS A 115 -23.55 13.28 -1.83
CA HIS A 115 -24.26 12.48 -0.81
C HIS A 115 -23.70 12.62 0.60
N ALA A 116 -22.55 13.28 0.77
CA ALA A 116 -21.85 13.39 2.06
C ALA A 116 -22.69 14.03 3.17
N TYR A 117 -23.63 14.90 2.79
CA TYR A 117 -24.47 15.61 3.76
C TYR A 117 -25.56 14.71 4.39
N ASN A 118 -26.04 13.72 3.63
CA ASN A 118 -27.20 12.90 4.01
C ASN A 118 -26.87 11.42 4.22
N THR A 119 -25.60 11.04 4.06
CA THR A 119 -25.18 9.64 4.07
C THR A 119 -23.99 9.46 5.01
N SER A 120 -24.01 8.41 5.82
CA SER A 120 -22.86 8.09 6.68
C SER A 120 -21.61 7.76 5.86
N ALA A 121 -20.45 8.15 6.36
CA ALA A 121 -19.18 7.91 5.70
C ALA A 121 -18.94 6.43 5.36
N SER A 122 -19.38 5.51 6.24
CA SER A 122 -19.24 4.05 6.00
C SER A 122 -19.95 3.57 4.74
N LYS A 123 -21.07 4.20 4.35
CA LYS A 123 -21.82 3.86 3.13
C LYS A 123 -21.24 4.50 1.88
N LEU A 124 -20.37 5.50 2.04
CA LEU A 124 -19.67 6.19 0.95
C LEU A 124 -18.29 5.62 0.67
N MET A 125 -17.82 4.66 1.46
CA MET A 125 -16.51 4.02 1.23
C MET A 125 -16.50 3.27 -0.11
N PRO A 126 -15.35 3.25 -0.83
CA PRO A 126 -15.23 2.60 -2.14
C PRO A 126 -15.65 1.14 -2.16
N TRP A 127 -15.49 0.45 -1.04
CA TRP A 127 -15.84 -0.97 -0.86
C TRP A 127 -17.25 -1.22 -0.34
N SER A 128 -18.05 -0.19 -0.08
CA SER A 128 -19.44 -0.37 0.37
C SER A 128 -20.33 -0.93 -0.74
N GLU A 129 -21.32 -1.76 -0.39
CA GLU A 129 -22.22 -2.39 -1.37
C GLU A 129 -22.87 -1.38 -2.30
N GLY A 130 -23.42 -0.28 -1.76
CA GLY A 130 -24.08 0.74 -2.56
C GLY A 130 -23.18 1.45 -3.59
N ILE A 131 -21.87 1.47 -3.35
CA ILE A 131 -20.87 2.00 -4.28
C ILE A 131 -20.44 0.92 -5.29
N ARG A 132 -20.14 -0.29 -4.81
CA ARG A 132 -19.68 -1.40 -5.65
C ARG A 132 -20.73 -1.87 -6.67
N ASP A 133 -22.01 -1.74 -6.32
CA ASP A 133 -23.13 -2.14 -7.16
C ASP A 133 -23.62 -1.02 -8.10
N ASN A 134 -23.01 0.17 -8.02
CA ASN A 134 -23.39 1.30 -8.85
C ASN A 134 -22.64 1.28 -10.20
N PRO A 135 -23.32 0.93 -11.32
CA PRO A 135 -22.66 0.76 -12.62
C PRO A 135 -22.12 2.06 -13.22
N LYS A 136 -22.55 3.23 -12.69
CA LYS A 136 -22.05 4.54 -13.13
C LYS A 136 -20.67 4.84 -12.59
N LEU A 137 -20.32 4.24 -11.45
CA LEU A 137 -19.06 4.47 -10.77
C LEU A 137 -17.97 3.46 -11.18
N LEU A 138 -18.36 2.33 -11.77
CA LEU A 138 -17.44 1.23 -12.11
C LEU A 138 -16.68 1.50 -13.40
N ILE A 139 -15.37 1.26 -13.38
CA ILE A 139 -14.54 1.24 -14.57
C ILE A 139 -15.00 0.10 -15.46
N ARG A 140 -15.54 0.43 -16.64
CA ARG A 140 -15.91 -0.57 -17.64
C ARG A 140 -14.63 -1.25 -18.12
N LYS A 141 -14.48 -2.55 -17.83
CA LYS A 141 -13.44 -3.34 -18.49
C LYS A 141 -13.70 -3.25 -19.99
N LYS A 142 -12.77 -2.68 -20.74
CA LYS A 142 -12.79 -2.83 -22.20
C LYS A 142 -12.67 -4.32 -22.49
N GLY A 143 -13.74 -4.89 -23.08
CA GLY A 143 -13.73 -6.24 -23.59
C GLY A 143 -12.74 -6.42 -24.73
#